data_33cf82e91384c459fcc6847cda9175fe
#
_entry.id   33cf82e91384c459fcc6847cda9175fe
#
_cell.length_a   1.000
_cell.length_b   1.000
_cell.length_c   1.000
_cell.angle_alpha   90.00
_cell.angle_beta   90.00
_cell.angle_gamma   90.00
#
_symmetry.space_group_name_H-M   'P 1'
#
loop_
_entity.id
_entity.type
_entity.pdbx_description
1 polymer ?
#
loop_
_entity_poly.entity_id
_entity_poly.type
_entity_poly.pdbx_seq_one_letter_code
_entity_poly.pdbx_strand_id
1 'polypeptide(L)'
;MAFPFKTKSTPKSSLFLSRVVYMPSDLDPVRTLLIRLGIVLLLFGLLIGILWVDREGLKDYSDGHMSLADVVYFTMVTVTTVGYGDIVPVTPRARLIDALVVTPVRIFIWVIFLGTAYQLALRQFTEVFRMAKLQSNLHDHVVVCGFGHTGYSAVKELLAKGTEPEHIVVIDPRDDRVRTAVELGVVALKGDATQEGLLQHGAFLSGAKAVIISSGRDDTNALILLTVRNLNAQCRVIVSAKEEENVKLFRQGGAQTIISPATYGGYMLAAAVDQQYLADYLEDFLTAGGQVNIVERMVEGGDVGKTANDLQPDVLLRVYRHGTILSPWEFQAGQRLESGDVMLLFRPVQEDKPHA
;
A
#
# COMPACT_ATOMS: atom_id res chain seq x y z
N MET A 1 -28.49 -22.63 -14.19
CA MET A 1 -27.52 -23.73 -13.99
C MET A 1 -26.28 -23.13 -13.39
N ALA A 2 -25.99 -23.41 -12.12
CA ALA A 2 -24.85 -22.83 -11.41
C ALA A 2 -23.60 -23.67 -11.66
N PHE A 3 -22.54 -23.08 -12.19
CA PHE A 3 -21.25 -23.73 -12.34
C PHE A 3 -20.47 -23.64 -11.03
N PRO A 4 -19.84 -24.71 -10.55
CA PRO A 4 -19.05 -24.69 -9.34
C PRO A 4 -17.66 -24.14 -9.62
N PHE A 5 -17.34 -22.99 -9.01
CA PHE A 5 -15.95 -22.48 -8.93
C PHE A 5 -15.08 -23.45 -8.13
N LYS A 6 -14.11 -24.09 -8.79
CA LYS A 6 -13.01 -24.79 -8.13
C LYS A 6 -12.05 -23.75 -7.55
N THR A 7 -12.13 -23.53 -6.25
CA THR A 7 -11.14 -22.79 -5.48
C THR A 7 -9.83 -23.59 -5.44
N LYS A 8 -8.81 -23.13 -6.15
CA LYS A 8 -7.42 -23.58 -5.97
C LYS A 8 -6.94 -23.15 -4.59
N SER A 9 -6.35 -24.10 -3.89
CA SER A 9 -5.77 -24.08 -2.56
C SER A 9 -5.22 -22.74 -2.05
N THR A 10 -5.71 -22.31 -0.89
CA THR A 10 -5.16 -21.25 -0.05
C THR A 10 -3.68 -21.44 0.23
N PRO A 11 -2.81 -20.45 0.02
CA PRO A 11 -1.43 -20.50 0.47
C PRO A 11 -1.36 -20.35 2.00
N LYS A 12 -0.43 -21.09 2.59
CA LYS A 12 -0.22 -21.26 4.03
C LYS A 12 -0.09 -19.92 4.77
N SER A 13 -0.81 -19.80 5.87
CA SER A 13 -1.03 -18.62 6.72
C SER A 13 0.19 -18.03 7.47
N SER A 14 1.41 -18.48 7.23
CA SER A 14 2.60 -18.01 7.94
C SER A 14 3.39 -16.87 7.26
N LEU A 15 3.06 -16.52 6.03
CA LEU A 15 3.72 -15.45 5.24
C LEU A 15 2.96 -14.12 5.22
N PHE A 16 1.75 -14.08 5.77
CA PHE A 16 0.85 -12.91 5.68
C PHE A 16 1.35 -11.67 6.45
N LEU A 17 2.11 -11.84 7.52
CA LEU A 17 2.55 -10.72 8.37
C LEU A 17 3.75 -9.94 7.83
N SER A 18 4.42 -10.42 6.78
CA SER A 18 5.63 -9.79 6.24
C SER A 18 5.38 -8.81 5.09
N ARG A 19 4.17 -8.70 4.56
CA ARG A 19 3.85 -7.97 3.33
C ARG A 19 3.29 -6.55 3.52
N VAL A 20 2.87 -6.17 4.73
CA VAL A 20 2.48 -4.79 5.04
C VAL A 20 3.72 -3.98 5.36
N VAL A 21 4.13 -3.12 4.45
CA VAL A 21 5.42 -2.44 4.55
C VAL A 21 5.35 -1.12 5.29
N TYR A 22 4.24 -0.43 5.24
CA TYR A 22 4.13 0.88 5.88
C TYR A 22 2.68 1.17 6.28
N MET A 23 2.41 1.12 7.57
CA MET A 23 1.26 1.75 8.20
C MET A 23 1.78 2.90 9.05
N PRO A 24 1.68 4.17 8.61
CA PRO A 24 1.79 5.27 9.55
C PRO A 24 0.71 5.04 10.61
N SER A 25 1.09 4.99 11.88
CA SER A 25 0.09 4.92 12.96
C SER A 25 -0.74 6.20 12.88
N ASP A 26 -2.07 6.08 12.85
CA ASP A 26 -3.01 7.21 12.83
C ASP A 26 -2.93 8.10 14.10
N LEU A 27 -2.15 7.69 15.09
CA LEU A 27 -1.86 8.47 16.27
C LEU A 27 -0.57 9.25 16.04
N ASP A 28 -0.71 10.56 15.98
CA ASP A 28 0.42 11.49 16.05
C ASP A 28 1.35 11.03 17.19
N PRO A 29 2.62 10.67 16.89
CA PRO A 29 3.55 10.17 17.91
C PRO A 29 3.73 11.17 19.04
N VAL A 30 3.64 12.46 18.75
CA VAL A 30 3.69 13.55 19.73
C VAL A 30 2.48 13.50 20.66
N ARG A 31 1.28 13.33 20.12
CA ARG A 31 0.05 13.22 20.92
C ARG A 31 0.09 12.02 21.87
N THR A 32 0.54 10.88 21.38
CA THR A 32 0.67 9.66 22.20
C THR A 32 1.69 9.86 23.33
N LEU A 33 2.82 10.50 23.03
CA LEU A 33 3.85 10.83 24.01
C LEU A 33 3.31 11.80 25.06
N LEU A 34 2.60 12.86 24.65
CA LEU A 34 2.01 13.84 25.57
C LEU A 34 0.95 13.21 26.49
N ILE A 35 0.10 12.30 25.98
CA ILE A 35 -0.87 11.57 26.80
C ILE A 35 -0.17 10.72 27.85
N ARG A 36 0.87 9.98 27.48
CA ARG A 36 1.63 9.14 28.41
C ARG A 36 2.37 9.96 29.46
N LEU A 37 2.97 11.07 29.05
CA LEU A 37 3.59 12.01 29.97
C LEU A 37 2.55 12.57 30.96
N GLY A 38 1.37 12.95 30.47
CA GLY A 38 0.27 13.42 31.32
C GLY A 38 -0.17 12.36 32.34
N ILE A 39 -0.27 11.08 31.92
CA ILE A 39 -0.60 9.97 32.84
C ILE A 39 0.48 9.81 33.91
N VAL A 40 1.76 9.85 33.53
CA VAL A 40 2.87 9.73 34.48
C VAL A 40 2.85 10.88 35.49
N LEU A 41 2.69 12.12 35.02
CA LEU A 41 2.60 13.29 35.90
C LEU A 41 1.41 13.22 36.87
N LEU A 42 0.25 12.73 36.38
CA LEU A 42 -0.93 12.53 37.22
C LEU A 42 -0.68 11.48 38.31
N LEU A 43 -0.01 10.35 37.95
CA LEU A 43 0.34 9.31 38.92
C LEU A 43 1.34 9.82 39.97
N PHE A 44 2.33 10.61 39.58
CA PHE A 44 3.24 11.27 40.50
C PHE A 44 2.49 12.22 41.47
N GLY A 45 1.61 13.08 40.95
CA GLY A 45 0.80 13.96 41.75
C GLY A 45 -0.10 13.21 42.73
N LEU A 46 -0.69 12.09 42.31
CA LEU A 46 -1.47 11.20 43.16
C LEU A 46 -0.64 10.61 44.31
N LEU A 47 0.55 10.07 44.01
CA LEU A 47 1.46 9.53 45.01
C LEU A 47 1.89 10.59 46.03
N ILE A 48 2.30 11.78 45.55
CA ILE A 48 2.66 12.92 46.43
C ILE A 48 1.48 13.28 47.32
N GLY A 49 0.25 13.34 46.80
CA GLY A 49 -0.94 13.63 47.58
C GLY A 49 -1.21 12.58 48.67
N ILE A 50 -1.12 11.29 48.34
CA ILE A 50 -1.32 10.19 49.30
C ILE A 50 -0.24 10.24 50.39
N LEU A 51 1.03 10.38 50.03
CA LEU A 51 2.15 10.42 51.00
C LEU A 51 2.14 11.71 51.82
N TRP A 52 1.68 12.83 51.27
CA TRP A 52 1.48 14.06 52.04
C TRP A 52 0.43 13.91 53.13
N VAL A 53 -0.70 13.24 52.84
CA VAL A 53 -1.74 12.95 53.82
C VAL A 53 -1.21 12.02 54.94
N ASP A 54 -0.35 11.06 54.63
CA ASP A 54 0.24 10.10 55.58
C ASP A 54 1.67 10.49 56.01
N ARG A 55 2.07 11.78 55.89
CA ARG A 55 3.44 12.24 56.17
C ARG A 55 3.94 11.93 57.57
N GLU A 56 3.04 11.89 58.59
CA GLU A 56 3.38 11.51 59.94
C GLU A 56 3.79 10.05 60.07
N GLY A 57 3.46 9.22 59.09
CA GLY A 57 3.90 7.83 59.03
C GLY A 57 5.28 7.63 58.45
N LEU A 58 5.88 8.70 57.86
CA LEU A 58 7.23 8.74 57.34
C LEU A 58 8.19 9.36 58.34
N LYS A 59 9.42 8.92 58.34
CA LYS A 59 10.50 9.49 59.17
C LYS A 59 11.66 9.89 58.32
N ASP A 60 12.05 11.15 58.42
CA ASP A 60 13.31 11.66 57.93
C ASP A 60 14.38 11.49 59.01
N TYR A 61 15.50 10.92 58.66
CA TYR A 61 16.64 10.71 59.56
C TYR A 61 17.64 11.88 59.51
N SER A 62 17.45 12.87 58.61
CA SER A 62 18.35 14.00 58.49
C SER A 62 18.05 15.10 59.47
N ASP A 63 16.80 15.59 59.55
CA ASP A 63 16.40 16.69 60.40
C ASP A 63 15.14 16.41 61.30
N GLY A 64 14.51 15.26 61.04
CA GLY A 64 13.34 14.82 61.81
C GLY A 64 12.01 15.54 61.48
N HIS A 65 12.00 16.46 60.52
CA HIS A 65 10.84 17.17 60.06
C HIS A 65 10.42 16.70 58.65
N MET A 66 9.13 16.65 58.37
CA MET A 66 8.61 16.23 57.09
C MET A 66 7.94 17.41 56.35
N SER A 67 8.69 18.04 55.46
CA SER A 67 8.19 19.10 54.58
C SER A 67 7.58 18.55 53.32
N LEU A 68 6.89 19.39 52.52
CA LEU A 68 6.41 19.00 51.20
C LEU A 68 7.56 18.63 50.25
N ALA A 69 8.70 19.30 50.39
CA ALA A 69 9.89 19.00 49.57
C ALA A 69 10.41 17.60 49.87
N ASP A 70 10.40 17.15 51.13
CA ASP A 70 10.85 15.83 51.53
C ASP A 70 9.91 14.75 51.00
N VAL A 71 8.60 14.99 50.99
CA VAL A 71 7.62 14.08 50.40
C VAL A 71 7.81 13.96 48.87
N VAL A 72 8.05 15.08 48.19
CA VAL A 72 8.34 15.09 46.73
C VAL A 72 9.64 14.34 46.49
N TYR A 73 10.69 14.63 47.26
CA TYR A 73 11.98 13.94 47.17
C TYR A 73 11.84 12.43 47.39
N PHE A 74 11.19 12.01 48.50
CA PHE A 74 10.93 10.60 48.77
C PHE A 74 10.15 9.90 47.66
N THR A 75 9.11 10.56 47.12
CA THR A 75 8.34 10.03 46.02
C THR A 75 9.23 9.82 44.79
N MET A 76 10.07 10.79 44.42
CA MET A 76 10.96 10.71 43.29
C MET A 76 11.99 9.59 43.50
N VAL A 77 12.68 9.54 44.63
CA VAL A 77 13.70 8.53 44.93
C VAL A 77 13.11 7.12 44.97
N THR A 78 11.87 7.00 45.50
CA THR A 78 11.15 5.71 45.57
C THR A 78 10.67 5.26 44.20
N VAL A 79 10.04 6.13 43.40
CA VAL A 79 9.54 5.78 42.05
C VAL A 79 10.69 5.45 41.08
N THR A 80 11.79 6.21 41.18
CA THR A 80 12.99 5.92 40.36
C THR A 80 13.82 4.73 40.86
N THR A 81 13.40 4.09 41.93
CA THR A 81 14.03 2.89 42.53
C THR A 81 15.44 3.13 43.08
N VAL A 82 15.81 4.40 43.40
CA VAL A 82 17.11 4.71 44.02
C VAL A 82 17.12 4.27 45.48
N GLY A 83 16.14 4.73 46.32
CA GLY A 83 15.90 4.26 47.66
C GLY A 83 17.09 4.50 48.59
N TYR A 84 17.51 5.76 48.82
CA TYR A 84 18.65 6.07 49.70
C TYR A 84 18.41 5.61 51.17
N GLY A 85 17.14 5.50 51.60
CA GLY A 85 16.81 5.06 52.94
C GLY A 85 16.93 6.13 54.03
N ASP A 86 17.09 7.36 53.64
CA ASP A 86 17.11 8.56 54.47
C ASP A 86 15.70 8.95 54.99
N ILE A 87 14.69 8.72 54.14
CA ILE A 87 13.27 8.80 54.48
C ILE A 87 12.66 7.41 54.34
N VAL A 88 11.95 6.95 55.39
CA VAL A 88 11.38 5.60 55.41
C VAL A 88 9.99 5.58 56.04
N PRO A 89 9.08 4.65 55.66
CA PRO A 89 7.80 4.44 56.34
C PRO A 89 8.03 3.67 57.66
N VAL A 90 7.63 4.31 58.79
CA VAL A 90 7.83 3.75 60.11
C VAL A 90 6.54 3.19 60.72
N THR A 91 5.38 3.70 60.35
CA THR A 91 4.10 3.20 60.88
C THR A 91 3.60 1.98 60.09
N PRO A 92 2.82 1.05 60.68
CA PRO A 92 2.22 -0.05 59.93
C PRO A 92 1.36 0.38 58.76
N ARG A 93 0.63 1.52 58.91
CA ARG A 93 -0.20 2.11 57.87
C ARG A 93 0.65 2.61 56.69
N ALA A 94 1.71 3.36 56.97
CA ALA A 94 2.61 3.87 55.91
C ALA A 94 3.28 2.74 55.14
N ARG A 95 3.68 1.65 55.84
CA ARG A 95 4.24 0.46 55.18
C ARG A 95 3.25 -0.25 54.27
N LEU A 96 1.96 -0.32 54.66
CA LEU A 96 0.91 -0.87 53.83
C LEU A 96 0.63 -0.01 52.61
N ILE A 97 0.61 1.33 52.78
CA ILE A 97 0.47 2.28 51.65
C ILE A 97 1.65 2.11 50.70
N ASP A 98 2.87 2.02 51.17
CA ASP A 98 4.04 1.84 50.35
C ASP A 98 3.99 0.50 49.56
N ALA A 99 3.62 -0.59 50.26
CA ALA A 99 3.56 -1.92 49.62
C ALA A 99 2.40 -2.07 48.64
N LEU A 100 1.19 -1.56 48.95
CA LEU A 100 -0.01 -1.82 48.18
C LEU A 100 -0.38 -0.72 47.17
N VAL A 101 0.14 0.48 47.36
CA VAL A 101 -0.16 1.64 46.49
C VAL A 101 1.10 2.12 45.77
N VAL A 102 2.13 2.54 46.54
CA VAL A 102 3.34 3.13 45.93
C VAL A 102 4.07 2.10 45.03
N THR A 103 4.25 0.89 45.50
CA THR A 103 4.96 -0.14 44.75
C THR A 103 4.26 -0.55 43.44
N PRO A 104 2.94 -0.84 43.39
CA PRO A 104 2.24 -1.11 42.13
C PRO A 104 2.23 0.07 41.17
N VAL A 105 1.99 1.30 41.67
CA VAL A 105 2.01 2.51 40.82
C VAL A 105 3.40 2.75 40.23
N ARG A 106 4.46 2.56 41.01
CA ARG A 106 5.85 2.63 40.54
C ARG A 106 6.10 1.65 39.40
N ILE A 107 5.68 0.38 39.53
CA ILE A 107 5.83 -0.63 38.46
C ILE A 107 5.07 -0.18 37.21
N PHE A 108 3.86 0.35 37.36
CA PHE A 108 3.05 0.82 36.25
C PHE A 108 3.72 2.00 35.50
N ILE A 109 4.31 2.97 36.22
CA ILE A 109 5.09 4.06 35.62
C ILE A 109 6.27 3.49 34.79
N TRP A 110 6.98 2.50 35.31
CA TRP A 110 8.08 1.83 34.60
C TRP A 110 7.61 1.10 33.36
N VAL A 111 6.46 0.44 33.39
CA VAL A 111 5.87 -0.24 32.22
C VAL A 111 5.54 0.77 31.13
N ILE A 112 4.98 1.95 31.47
CA ILE A 112 4.70 3.02 30.51
C ILE A 112 6.03 3.52 29.90
N PHE A 113 7.04 3.78 30.72
CA PHE A 113 8.35 4.25 30.27
C PHE A 113 9.02 3.25 29.32
N LEU A 114 9.12 1.99 29.76
CA LEU A 114 9.75 0.92 28.97
C LEU A 114 9.00 0.66 27.65
N GLY A 115 7.67 0.65 27.70
CA GLY A 115 6.82 0.52 26.50
C GLY A 115 7.01 1.68 25.52
N THR A 116 7.25 2.89 26.03
CA THR A 116 7.53 4.05 25.17
C THR A 116 8.94 3.97 24.55
N ALA A 117 9.95 3.63 25.35
CA ALA A 117 11.31 3.42 24.89
C ALA A 117 11.39 2.30 23.83
N TYR A 118 10.71 1.18 24.07
CA TYR A 118 10.59 0.08 23.12
C TYR A 118 9.97 0.51 21.79
N GLN A 119 8.87 1.28 21.83
CA GLN A 119 8.21 1.77 20.61
C GLN A 119 9.11 2.73 19.81
N LEU A 120 9.85 3.62 20.48
CA LEU A 120 10.74 4.56 19.82
C LEU A 120 11.96 3.85 19.19
N ALA A 121 12.56 2.88 19.93
CA ALA A 121 13.75 2.19 19.46
C ALA A 121 13.45 1.18 18.35
N LEU A 122 12.44 0.30 18.54
CA LEU A 122 12.24 -0.83 17.61
C LEU A 122 11.49 -0.45 16.33
N ARG A 123 10.64 0.60 16.34
CA ARG A 123 10.00 1.04 15.10
C ARG A 123 11.02 1.48 14.06
N GLN A 124 12.02 2.27 14.44
CA GLN A 124 13.05 2.73 13.52
C GLN A 124 13.87 1.57 12.94
N PHE A 125 14.21 0.57 13.76
CA PHE A 125 15.03 -0.56 13.29
C PHE A 125 14.25 -1.50 12.36
N THR A 126 13.00 -1.85 12.69
CA THR A 126 12.21 -2.78 11.87
C THR A 126 11.78 -2.21 10.53
N GLU A 127 11.51 -0.91 10.45
CA GLU A 127 11.14 -0.23 9.20
C GLU A 127 12.33 -0.15 8.23
N VAL A 128 13.52 0.21 8.71
CA VAL A 128 14.73 0.30 7.88
C VAL A 128 15.11 -1.07 7.29
N PHE A 129 15.09 -2.14 8.08
CA PHE A 129 15.41 -3.48 7.58
C PHE A 129 14.37 -4.03 6.61
N ARG A 130 13.08 -3.76 6.83
CA ARG A 130 12.01 -4.16 5.92
C ARG A 130 12.09 -3.41 4.60
N MET A 131 12.31 -2.10 4.64
CA MET A 131 12.48 -1.27 3.45
C MET A 131 13.70 -1.70 2.63
N ALA A 132 14.85 -1.95 3.25
CA ALA A 132 16.05 -2.41 2.55
C ALA A 132 15.83 -3.76 1.84
N LYS A 133 15.13 -4.70 2.47
CA LYS A 133 14.80 -6.00 1.88
C LYS A 133 13.81 -5.88 0.73
N LEU A 134 12.85 -4.96 0.79
CA LEU A 134 11.93 -4.69 -0.31
C LEU A 134 12.63 -4.01 -1.47
N GLN A 135 13.50 -3.06 -1.19
CA GLN A 135 14.27 -2.35 -2.20
C GLN A 135 15.11 -3.30 -3.07
N SER A 136 15.68 -4.35 -2.48
CA SER A 136 16.47 -5.33 -3.24
C SER A 136 15.64 -6.20 -4.18
N ASN A 137 14.33 -6.32 -3.96
CA ASN A 137 13.43 -7.19 -4.71
C ASN A 137 12.50 -6.42 -5.67
N LEU A 138 12.30 -5.10 -5.47
CA LEU A 138 11.43 -4.27 -6.30
C LEU A 138 12.17 -3.72 -7.51
N HIS A 139 12.15 -4.47 -8.59
CA HIS A 139 12.57 -4.06 -9.93
C HIS A 139 11.53 -4.52 -10.93
N ASP A 140 11.34 -3.77 -12.00
CA ASP A 140 10.36 -4.04 -13.06
C ASP A 140 8.91 -4.23 -12.55
N HIS A 141 8.58 -3.59 -11.43
CA HIS A 141 7.30 -3.69 -10.74
C HIS A 141 6.30 -2.64 -11.21
N VAL A 142 5.01 -2.85 -10.90
CA VAL A 142 3.92 -1.93 -11.19
C VAL A 142 3.48 -1.22 -9.90
N VAL A 143 3.43 0.11 -9.94
CA VAL A 143 2.90 0.92 -8.83
C VAL A 143 1.45 1.31 -9.15
N VAL A 144 0.53 1.09 -8.22
CA VAL A 144 -0.89 1.44 -8.35
C VAL A 144 -1.25 2.49 -7.31
N CYS A 145 -1.44 3.73 -7.75
CA CYS A 145 -1.81 4.86 -6.92
C CYS A 145 -3.33 5.02 -6.87
N GLY A 146 -3.93 4.66 -5.73
CA GLY A 146 -5.38 4.59 -5.53
C GLY A 146 -5.94 3.19 -5.74
N PHE A 147 -6.51 2.62 -4.65
CA PHE A 147 -7.06 1.26 -4.63
C PHE A 147 -8.58 1.26 -4.44
N GLY A 148 -9.25 2.15 -5.23
CA GLY A 148 -10.71 2.14 -5.42
C GLY A 148 -11.14 1.00 -6.34
N HIS A 149 -12.36 1.07 -6.88
CA HIS A 149 -12.87 0.04 -7.81
C HIS A 149 -11.94 -0.18 -9.01
N THR A 150 -11.48 0.90 -9.65
CA THR A 150 -10.60 0.82 -10.82
C THR A 150 -9.23 0.20 -10.47
N GLY A 151 -8.59 0.69 -9.40
CA GLY A 151 -7.30 0.15 -8.96
C GLY A 151 -7.38 -1.31 -8.51
N TYR A 152 -8.44 -1.67 -7.77
CA TYR A 152 -8.71 -3.05 -7.37
C TYR A 152 -8.86 -3.99 -8.57
N SER A 153 -9.67 -3.59 -9.57
CA SER A 153 -9.87 -4.40 -10.80
C SER A 153 -8.58 -4.53 -11.60
N ALA A 154 -7.78 -3.45 -11.70
CA ALA A 154 -6.49 -3.49 -12.38
C ALA A 154 -5.51 -4.45 -11.70
N VAL A 155 -5.42 -4.44 -10.37
CA VAL A 155 -4.55 -5.35 -9.62
C VAL A 155 -5.01 -6.80 -9.77
N LYS A 156 -6.32 -7.07 -9.66
CA LYS A 156 -6.85 -8.42 -9.90
C LYS A 156 -6.49 -8.96 -11.27
N GLU A 157 -6.61 -8.12 -12.28
CA GLU A 157 -6.30 -8.50 -13.65
C GLU A 157 -4.79 -8.72 -13.86
N LEU A 158 -3.93 -7.88 -13.28
CA LEU A 158 -2.48 -8.09 -13.30
C LEU A 158 -2.08 -9.43 -12.67
N LEU A 159 -2.68 -9.76 -11.53
CA LEU A 159 -2.46 -11.06 -10.86
C LEU A 159 -2.97 -12.23 -11.71
N ALA A 160 -4.13 -12.09 -12.34
CA ALA A 160 -4.70 -13.11 -13.21
C ALA A 160 -3.85 -13.34 -14.46
N LYS A 161 -3.18 -12.29 -14.99
CA LYS A 161 -2.21 -12.36 -16.09
C LYS A 161 -0.84 -12.90 -15.68
N GLY A 162 -0.68 -13.33 -14.43
CA GLY A 162 0.54 -13.96 -13.94
C GLY A 162 1.60 -13.00 -13.41
N THR A 163 1.27 -11.73 -13.21
CA THR A 163 2.18 -10.81 -12.49
C THR A 163 2.32 -11.29 -11.05
N GLU A 164 3.54 -11.50 -10.59
CA GLU A 164 3.79 -11.92 -9.22
C GLU A 164 3.32 -10.86 -8.22
N PRO A 165 2.64 -11.24 -7.14
CA PRO A 165 2.11 -10.29 -6.17
C PRO A 165 3.17 -9.35 -5.58
N GLU A 166 4.42 -9.81 -5.47
CA GLU A 166 5.56 -9.05 -4.97
C GLU A 166 6.01 -7.93 -5.92
N HIS A 167 5.66 -8.02 -7.20
CA HIS A 167 5.92 -7.00 -8.22
C HIS A 167 4.76 -6.01 -8.42
N ILE A 168 3.79 -5.98 -7.50
CA ILE A 168 2.71 -5.00 -7.49
C ILE A 168 2.76 -4.23 -6.18
N VAL A 169 2.90 -2.91 -6.27
CA VAL A 169 2.90 -2.00 -5.11
C VAL A 169 1.66 -1.12 -5.17
N VAL A 170 0.80 -1.24 -4.18
CA VAL A 170 -0.42 -0.43 -4.03
C VAL A 170 -0.20 0.69 -3.04
N ILE A 171 -0.63 1.91 -3.37
CA ILE A 171 -0.63 3.07 -2.45
C ILE A 171 -2.06 3.57 -2.33
N ASP A 172 -2.60 3.61 -1.10
CA ASP A 172 -3.91 4.23 -0.82
C ASP A 172 -3.91 4.85 0.58
N PRO A 173 -4.54 6.01 0.81
CA PRO A 173 -4.60 6.63 2.13
C PRO A 173 -5.55 5.90 3.09
N ARG A 174 -6.48 5.09 2.60
CA ARG A 174 -7.50 4.39 3.38
C ARG A 174 -7.02 3.04 3.87
N ASP A 175 -7.17 2.82 5.16
CA ASP A 175 -6.73 1.60 5.85
C ASP A 175 -7.46 0.33 5.38
N ASP A 176 -8.78 0.43 5.16
CA ASP A 176 -9.60 -0.67 4.65
C ASP A 176 -9.12 -1.15 3.27
N ARG A 177 -8.76 -0.24 2.38
CA ARG A 177 -8.24 -0.54 1.04
C ARG A 177 -6.86 -1.16 1.08
N VAL A 178 -5.98 -0.63 1.93
CA VAL A 178 -4.63 -1.19 2.14
C VAL A 178 -4.73 -2.63 2.65
N ARG A 179 -5.63 -2.91 3.59
CA ARG A 179 -5.87 -4.28 4.08
C ARG A 179 -6.35 -5.21 2.97
N THR A 180 -7.30 -4.77 2.15
CA THR A 180 -7.77 -5.56 1.00
C THR A 180 -6.64 -5.85 0.00
N ALA A 181 -5.73 -4.90 -0.25
CA ALA A 181 -4.57 -5.13 -1.10
C ALA A 181 -3.62 -6.19 -0.50
N VAL A 182 -3.39 -6.14 0.81
CA VAL A 182 -2.61 -7.17 1.53
C VAL A 182 -3.25 -8.57 1.43
N GLU A 183 -4.58 -8.66 1.52
CA GLU A 183 -5.31 -9.93 1.35
C GLU A 183 -5.12 -10.54 -0.04
N LEU A 184 -4.94 -9.71 -1.08
CA LEU A 184 -4.54 -10.17 -2.42
C LEU A 184 -3.07 -10.60 -2.50
N GLY A 185 -2.29 -10.39 -1.45
CA GLY A 185 -0.89 -10.77 -1.35
C GLY A 185 0.08 -9.76 -1.99
N VAL A 186 -0.37 -8.59 -2.44
CA VAL A 186 0.48 -7.56 -3.02
C VAL A 186 1.13 -6.68 -1.94
N VAL A 187 2.18 -5.96 -2.32
CA VAL A 187 2.81 -4.97 -1.44
C VAL A 187 1.86 -3.77 -1.31
N ALA A 188 1.54 -3.36 -0.08
CA ALA A 188 0.62 -2.27 0.16
C ALA A 188 1.20 -1.21 1.09
N LEU A 189 1.06 0.05 0.70
CA LEU A 189 1.55 1.23 1.41
C LEU A 189 0.35 2.12 1.76
N LYS A 190 0.19 2.41 3.05
CA LYS A 190 -0.79 3.41 3.49
C LYS A 190 -0.16 4.79 3.36
N GLY A 191 -0.75 5.68 2.57
CA GLY A 191 -0.30 7.05 2.45
C GLY A 191 -0.85 7.76 1.23
N ASP A 192 -0.45 9.02 1.11
CA ASP A 192 -0.84 9.88 0.00
C ASP A 192 0.19 9.78 -1.13
N ALA A 193 -0.23 9.24 -2.28
CA ALA A 193 0.61 9.06 -3.46
C ALA A 193 1.05 10.38 -4.13
N THR A 194 0.55 11.53 -3.68
CA THR A 194 1.05 12.84 -4.12
C THR A 194 2.39 13.20 -3.49
N GLN A 195 2.76 12.51 -2.39
CA GLN A 195 3.99 12.76 -1.66
C GLN A 195 5.21 12.10 -2.33
N GLU A 196 6.18 12.91 -2.70
CA GLU A 196 7.41 12.49 -3.36
C GLU A 196 8.16 11.40 -2.57
N GLY A 197 8.32 11.59 -1.25
CA GLY A 197 9.03 10.64 -0.40
C GLY A 197 8.41 9.24 -0.38
N LEU A 198 7.07 9.14 -0.46
CA LEU A 198 6.38 7.84 -0.50
C LEU A 198 6.59 7.14 -1.84
N LEU A 199 6.53 7.86 -2.96
CA LEU A 199 6.82 7.31 -4.28
C LEU A 199 8.28 6.90 -4.44
N GLN A 200 9.22 7.76 -3.99
CA GLN A 200 10.64 7.54 -4.15
C GLN A 200 11.17 6.43 -3.25
N HIS A 201 10.87 6.48 -1.96
CA HIS A 201 11.44 5.58 -0.95
C HIS A 201 10.50 4.43 -0.56
N GLY A 202 9.18 4.65 -0.61
CA GLY A 202 8.20 3.63 -0.30
C GLY A 202 7.93 2.69 -1.47
N ALA A 203 7.59 3.26 -2.62
CA ALA A 203 7.25 2.50 -3.82
C ALA A 203 8.43 2.22 -4.75
N PHE A 204 9.62 2.73 -4.47
CA PHE A 204 10.85 2.56 -5.29
C PHE A 204 10.62 2.88 -6.77
N LEU A 205 10.01 4.02 -7.03
CA LEU A 205 9.56 4.45 -8.36
C LEU A 205 10.66 4.43 -9.43
N SER A 206 11.94 4.58 -9.04
CA SER A 206 13.08 4.52 -9.96
C SER A 206 13.23 3.18 -10.67
N GLY A 207 12.79 2.07 -10.04
CA GLY A 207 12.81 0.72 -10.59
C GLY A 207 11.46 0.26 -11.14
N ALA A 208 10.45 1.13 -11.14
CA ALA A 208 9.11 0.76 -11.59
C ALA A 208 9.02 0.68 -13.12
N LYS A 209 8.43 -0.40 -13.64
CA LYS A 209 8.07 -0.59 -15.04
C LYS A 209 6.93 0.35 -15.48
N ALA A 210 5.93 0.48 -14.62
CA ALA A 210 4.76 1.29 -14.92
C ALA A 210 4.07 1.81 -13.64
N VAL A 211 3.37 2.93 -13.78
CA VAL A 211 2.50 3.49 -12.74
C VAL A 211 1.07 3.58 -13.26
N ILE A 212 0.12 3.02 -12.51
CA ILE A 212 -1.32 3.17 -12.74
C ILE A 212 -1.84 4.18 -11.71
N ILE A 213 -2.42 5.27 -12.19
CA ILE A 213 -2.96 6.34 -11.35
C ILE A 213 -4.48 6.29 -11.41
N SER A 214 -5.13 5.97 -10.28
CA SER A 214 -6.57 5.72 -10.19
C SER A 214 -7.14 6.12 -8.82
N SER A 215 -6.79 7.32 -8.31
CA SER A 215 -7.25 7.81 -7.00
C SER A 215 -8.76 8.08 -6.94
N GLY A 216 -9.41 8.22 -8.09
CA GLY A 216 -10.84 8.57 -8.23
C GLY A 216 -11.08 10.09 -8.30
N ARG A 217 -10.04 10.92 -8.30
CA ARG A 217 -10.09 12.38 -8.42
C ARG A 217 -9.04 12.84 -9.41
N ASP A 218 -9.46 13.62 -10.41
CA ASP A 218 -8.57 14.07 -11.48
C ASP A 218 -7.53 15.09 -11.01
N ASP A 219 -7.85 15.95 -10.05
CA ASP A 219 -6.91 16.87 -9.43
C ASP A 219 -5.77 16.12 -8.71
N THR A 220 -6.12 15.10 -7.94
CA THR A 220 -5.16 14.23 -7.28
C THR A 220 -4.35 13.42 -8.30
N ASN A 221 -5.00 12.87 -9.33
CA ASN A 221 -4.34 12.12 -10.39
C ASN A 221 -3.33 12.98 -11.15
N ALA A 222 -3.66 14.27 -11.42
CA ALA A 222 -2.75 15.21 -12.06
C ALA A 222 -1.52 15.49 -11.19
N LEU A 223 -1.69 15.68 -9.88
CA LEU A 223 -0.57 15.90 -8.97
C LEU A 223 0.33 14.67 -8.86
N ILE A 224 -0.26 13.47 -8.75
CA ILE A 224 0.52 12.21 -8.76
C ILE A 224 1.30 12.09 -10.07
N LEU A 225 0.66 12.35 -11.23
CA LEU A 225 1.31 12.28 -12.54
C LEU A 225 2.54 13.20 -12.60
N LEU A 226 2.40 14.45 -12.18
CA LEU A 226 3.51 15.41 -12.17
C LEU A 226 4.63 14.98 -11.23
N THR A 227 4.29 14.46 -10.05
CA THR A 227 5.28 13.93 -9.10
C THR A 227 6.02 12.73 -9.69
N VAL A 228 5.31 11.80 -10.33
CA VAL A 228 5.92 10.65 -11.01
C VAL A 228 6.86 11.09 -12.12
N ARG A 229 6.47 12.08 -12.92
CA ARG A 229 7.30 12.62 -14.02
C ARG A 229 8.57 13.32 -13.52
N ASN A 230 8.45 14.03 -12.40
CA ASN A 230 9.60 14.65 -11.75
C ASN A 230 10.60 13.60 -11.25
N LEU A 231 10.13 12.51 -10.67
CA LEU A 231 10.98 11.45 -10.11
C LEU A 231 11.52 10.47 -11.16
N ASN A 232 10.71 10.11 -12.15
CA ASN A 232 11.07 9.17 -13.22
C ASN A 232 10.40 9.56 -14.53
N ALA A 233 11.11 10.34 -15.35
CA ALA A 233 10.60 10.83 -16.64
C ALA A 233 10.31 9.71 -17.66
N GLN A 234 10.97 8.56 -17.55
CA GLN A 234 10.87 7.45 -18.51
C GLN A 234 9.81 6.40 -18.11
N CYS A 235 9.32 6.42 -16.88
CA CYS A 235 8.36 5.46 -16.42
C CYS A 235 7.06 5.52 -17.25
N ARG A 236 6.51 4.36 -17.62
CA ARG A 236 5.20 4.29 -18.29
C ARG A 236 4.10 4.67 -17.31
N VAL A 237 3.33 5.71 -17.61
CA VAL A 237 2.24 6.19 -16.76
C VAL A 237 0.90 6.01 -17.44
N ILE A 238 0.01 5.29 -16.76
CA ILE A 238 -1.37 5.05 -17.15
C ILE A 238 -2.27 5.81 -16.17
N VAL A 239 -3.14 6.69 -16.67
CA VAL A 239 -4.02 7.50 -15.82
C VAL A 239 -5.49 7.15 -16.08
N SER A 240 -6.24 6.93 -15.01
CA SER A 240 -7.69 6.85 -15.05
C SER A 240 -8.27 8.26 -14.96
N ALA A 241 -8.85 8.76 -16.06
CA ALA A 241 -9.57 10.03 -16.09
C ALA A 241 -11.02 9.83 -15.68
N LYS A 242 -11.53 10.69 -14.81
CA LYS A 242 -12.93 10.72 -14.44
C LYS A 242 -13.73 11.57 -15.42
N GLU A 243 -13.22 12.76 -15.74
CA GLU A 243 -13.84 13.72 -16.63
C GLU A 243 -13.10 13.77 -17.98
N GLU A 244 -13.84 13.72 -19.09
CA GLU A 244 -13.26 13.68 -20.43
C GLU A 244 -12.46 14.95 -20.78
N GLU A 245 -12.87 16.09 -20.24
CA GLU A 245 -12.17 17.37 -20.44
C GLU A 245 -10.72 17.35 -19.89
N ASN A 246 -10.44 16.52 -18.88
CA ASN A 246 -9.13 16.39 -18.24
C ASN A 246 -8.15 15.49 -19.02
N VAL A 247 -8.62 14.71 -19.98
CA VAL A 247 -7.78 13.82 -20.82
C VAL A 247 -6.64 14.60 -21.49
N LYS A 248 -6.92 15.80 -22.01
CA LYS A 248 -5.90 16.66 -22.63
C LYS A 248 -4.82 17.11 -21.62
N LEU A 249 -5.23 17.38 -20.38
CA LEU A 249 -4.30 17.80 -19.32
C LEU A 249 -3.37 16.66 -18.91
N PHE A 250 -3.89 15.45 -18.74
CA PHE A 250 -3.06 14.28 -18.46
C PHE A 250 -2.09 13.97 -19.59
N ARG A 251 -2.50 14.15 -20.86
CA ARG A 251 -1.61 13.97 -22.00
C ARG A 251 -0.49 15.00 -22.02
N GLN A 252 -0.80 16.27 -21.75
CA GLN A 252 0.20 17.34 -21.61
C GLN A 252 1.13 17.12 -20.42
N GLY A 253 0.61 16.55 -19.32
CA GLY A 253 1.39 16.14 -18.14
C GLY A 253 2.29 14.93 -18.39
N GLY A 254 2.25 14.32 -19.59
CA GLY A 254 3.15 13.22 -19.96
C GLY A 254 2.58 11.82 -19.69
N ALA A 255 1.28 11.65 -19.47
CA ALA A 255 0.66 10.31 -19.42
C ALA A 255 0.70 9.67 -20.81
N GLN A 256 1.24 8.45 -20.93
CA GLN A 256 1.27 7.72 -22.20
C GLN A 256 -0.08 7.07 -22.53
N THR A 257 -0.80 6.63 -21.51
CA THR A 257 -2.12 6.02 -21.67
C THR A 257 -3.10 6.66 -20.72
N ILE A 258 -4.25 7.08 -21.27
CA ILE A 258 -5.32 7.67 -20.47
C ILE A 258 -6.59 6.89 -20.76
N ILE A 259 -7.23 6.41 -19.73
CA ILE A 259 -8.45 5.60 -19.80
C ILE A 259 -9.53 6.31 -18.98
N SER A 260 -10.71 6.49 -19.57
CA SER A 260 -11.89 6.96 -18.85
C SER A 260 -12.89 5.80 -18.67
N PRO A 261 -12.86 5.10 -17.54
CA PRO A 261 -13.69 3.90 -17.33
C PRO A 261 -15.18 4.20 -17.42
N ALA A 262 -15.61 5.37 -16.94
CA ALA A 262 -17.02 5.77 -16.99
C ALA A 262 -17.50 5.99 -18.43
N THR A 263 -16.69 6.64 -19.27
CA THR A 263 -17.01 6.87 -20.67
C THR A 263 -17.09 5.56 -21.46
N TYR A 264 -16.09 4.68 -21.29
CA TYR A 264 -16.12 3.36 -21.93
C TYR A 264 -17.29 2.50 -21.46
N GLY A 265 -17.56 2.51 -20.13
CA GLY A 265 -18.75 1.84 -19.58
C GLY A 265 -20.05 2.37 -20.16
N GLY A 266 -20.16 3.69 -20.34
CA GLY A 266 -21.31 4.31 -21.02
C GLY A 266 -21.47 3.84 -22.47
N TYR A 267 -20.39 3.76 -23.24
CA TYR A 267 -20.44 3.24 -24.61
C TYR A 267 -20.87 1.77 -24.65
N MET A 268 -20.38 0.96 -23.73
CA MET A 268 -20.77 -0.46 -23.63
C MET A 268 -22.26 -0.62 -23.27
N LEU A 269 -22.75 0.17 -22.32
CA LEU A 269 -24.17 0.16 -21.96
C LEU A 269 -25.06 0.56 -23.12
N ALA A 270 -24.68 1.61 -23.88
CA ALA A 270 -25.43 2.04 -25.06
C ALA A 270 -25.41 0.96 -26.16
N ALA A 271 -24.28 0.36 -26.44
CA ALA A 271 -24.15 -0.69 -27.44
C ALA A 271 -24.92 -1.96 -27.08
N ALA A 272 -25.01 -2.30 -25.78
CA ALA A 272 -25.75 -3.48 -25.28
C ALA A 272 -27.28 -3.38 -25.50
N VAL A 273 -27.81 -2.18 -25.81
CA VAL A 273 -29.23 -2.01 -26.17
C VAL A 273 -29.56 -2.82 -27.43
N ASP A 274 -28.68 -2.78 -28.43
CA ASP A 274 -28.91 -3.43 -29.72
C ASP A 274 -28.07 -4.71 -29.92
N GLN A 275 -27.03 -4.91 -29.11
CA GLN A 275 -26.05 -5.98 -29.26
C GLN A 275 -25.95 -6.82 -27.99
N GLN A 276 -26.86 -7.76 -27.84
CA GLN A 276 -27.02 -8.59 -26.62
C GLN A 276 -25.72 -9.32 -26.18
N TYR A 277 -24.90 -9.76 -27.10
CA TYR A 277 -23.69 -10.56 -26.82
C TYR A 277 -22.40 -9.73 -26.76
N LEU A 278 -22.47 -8.43 -27.01
CA LEU A 278 -21.27 -7.59 -27.05
C LEU A 278 -20.57 -7.50 -25.70
N ALA A 279 -21.34 -7.38 -24.61
CA ALA A 279 -20.77 -7.28 -23.29
C ALA A 279 -19.98 -8.53 -22.90
N ASP A 280 -20.55 -9.72 -23.14
CA ASP A 280 -19.93 -11.01 -22.87
C ASP A 280 -18.65 -11.18 -23.69
N TYR A 281 -18.68 -10.77 -24.97
CA TYR A 281 -17.51 -10.83 -25.85
C TYR A 281 -16.41 -9.87 -25.41
N LEU A 282 -16.77 -8.66 -24.99
CA LEU A 282 -15.79 -7.68 -24.47
C LEU A 282 -15.16 -8.15 -23.15
N GLU A 283 -15.93 -8.77 -22.26
CA GLU A 283 -15.42 -9.35 -21.03
C GLU A 283 -14.43 -10.49 -21.35
N ASP A 284 -14.74 -11.35 -22.32
CA ASP A 284 -13.91 -12.48 -22.71
C ASP A 284 -12.51 -12.03 -23.16
N PHE A 285 -12.37 -11.02 -24.00
CA PHE A 285 -11.04 -10.61 -24.48
C PHE A 285 -10.33 -9.58 -23.57
N LEU A 286 -11.02 -8.92 -22.66
CA LEU A 286 -10.39 -7.97 -21.73
C LEU A 286 -9.82 -8.66 -20.48
N THR A 287 -10.33 -9.85 -20.14
CA THR A 287 -9.95 -10.56 -18.91
C THR A 287 -8.99 -11.71 -19.18
N ALA A 288 -8.12 -11.99 -18.21
CA ALA A 288 -7.16 -13.10 -18.29
C ALA A 288 -7.81 -14.48 -18.34
N GLY A 289 -9.10 -14.59 -17.96
CA GLY A 289 -9.89 -15.83 -18.00
C GLY A 289 -10.59 -16.06 -19.33
N GLY A 290 -10.44 -15.16 -20.31
CA GLY A 290 -11.11 -15.23 -21.59
C GLY A 290 -10.53 -16.30 -22.54
N GLN A 291 -11.31 -16.65 -23.55
CA GLN A 291 -10.90 -17.62 -24.58
C GLN A 291 -9.97 -17.00 -25.63
N VAL A 292 -9.87 -15.67 -25.66
CA VAL A 292 -9.07 -14.92 -26.62
C VAL A 292 -8.23 -13.87 -25.87
N ASN A 293 -6.95 -13.80 -26.18
CA ASN A 293 -6.06 -12.78 -25.67
C ASN A 293 -5.74 -11.72 -26.74
N ILE A 294 -5.72 -10.45 -26.35
CA ILE A 294 -5.14 -9.39 -27.18
C ILE A 294 -3.63 -9.36 -26.94
N VAL A 295 -2.86 -9.54 -28.01
CA VAL A 295 -1.40 -9.50 -27.97
C VAL A 295 -0.89 -8.36 -28.84
N GLU A 296 -0.08 -7.47 -28.25
CA GLU A 296 0.68 -6.47 -28.98
C GLU A 296 2.11 -6.98 -29.17
N ARG A 297 2.56 -7.06 -30.42
CA ARG A 297 3.88 -7.61 -30.78
C ARG A 297 4.53 -6.84 -31.92
N MET A 298 5.81 -6.52 -31.77
CA MET A 298 6.62 -5.95 -32.84
C MET A 298 6.94 -7.00 -33.88
N VAL A 299 6.92 -6.60 -35.16
CA VAL A 299 7.27 -7.46 -36.31
C VAL A 299 8.78 -7.56 -36.39
N GLU A 300 9.29 -8.76 -36.13
CA GLU A 300 10.71 -9.09 -36.18
C GLU A 300 10.93 -10.45 -36.89
N GLY A 301 12.10 -10.59 -37.50
CA GLY A 301 12.59 -11.87 -38.04
C GLY A 301 11.61 -12.59 -38.94
N GLY A 302 11.09 -13.73 -38.51
CA GLY A 302 10.24 -14.61 -39.30
C GLY A 302 8.83 -14.07 -39.61
N ASP A 303 8.44 -12.93 -39.10
CA ASP A 303 7.13 -12.31 -39.40
C ASP A 303 7.22 -11.24 -40.49
N VAL A 304 8.43 -10.80 -40.85
CA VAL A 304 8.64 -9.84 -41.95
C VAL A 304 8.25 -10.47 -43.28
N GLY A 305 7.44 -9.75 -44.04
CA GLY A 305 6.93 -10.19 -45.34
C GLY A 305 5.71 -11.11 -45.31
N LYS A 306 5.23 -11.49 -44.10
CA LYS A 306 3.97 -12.22 -43.93
C LYS A 306 2.77 -11.36 -44.27
N THR A 307 1.69 -12.00 -44.67
CA THR A 307 0.34 -11.41 -44.76
C THR A 307 -0.48 -11.73 -43.53
N ALA A 308 -1.67 -11.13 -43.37
CA ALA A 308 -2.58 -11.45 -42.29
C ALA A 308 -2.95 -12.94 -42.20
N ASN A 309 -3.06 -13.61 -43.35
CA ASN A 309 -3.42 -15.05 -43.44
C ASN A 309 -2.28 -15.98 -42.97
N ASP A 310 -1.04 -15.53 -43.05
CA ASP A 310 0.12 -16.31 -42.62
C ASP A 310 0.34 -16.31 -41.09
N LEU A 311 -0.47 -15.55 -40.36
CA LEU A 311 -0.38 -15.43 -38.92
C LEU A 311 -1.25 -16.44 -38.15
N GLN A 312 -2.02 -17.28 -38.82
CA GLN A 312 -2.88 -18.27 -38.18
C GLN A 312 -2.13 -19.12 -37.15
N PRO A 313 -2.72 -19.44 -35.99
CA PRO A 313 -4.13 -19.19 -35.57
C PRO A 313 -4.43 -17.78 -35.07
N ASP A 314 -3.44 -16.89 -34.99
CA ASP A 314 -3.64 -15.50 -34.56
C ASP A 314 -4.42 -14.73 -35.66
N VAL A 315 -5.33 -13.87 -35.23
CA VAL A 315 -6.11 -13.00 -36.12
C VAL A 315 -5.60 -11.57 -36.02
N LEU A 316 -5.12 -11.02 -37.13
CA LEU A 316 -4.64 -9.63 -37.21
C LEU A 316 -5.79 -8.64 -37.06
N LEU A 317 -5.72 -7.77 -36.05
CA LEU A 317 -6.69 -6.71 -35.81
C LEU A 317 -6.24 -5.38 -36.41
N ARG A 318 -4.99 -5.01 -36.17
CA ARG A 318 -4.39 -3.74 -36.63
C ARG A 318 -2.89 -3.85 -36.75
N VAL A 319 -2.32 -2.98 -37.59
CA VAL A 319 -0.87 -2.74 -37.67
C VAL A 319 -0.63 -1.25 -37.48
N TYR A 320 0.34 -0.92 -36.69
CA TYR A 320 0.86 0.44 -36.51
C TYR A 320 2.22 0.51 -37.24
N ARG A 321 2.28 1.30 -38.31
CA ARG A 321 3.49 1.52 -39.11
C ARG A 321 3.87 2.99 -39.06
N HIS A 322 4.99 3.33 -38.43
CA HIS A 322 5.48 4.73 -38.31
C HIS A 322 4.41 5.71 -37.76
N GLY A 323 3.59 5.26 -36.81
CA GLY A 323 2.52 6.04 -36.23
C GLY A 323 1.22 6.09 -37.06
N THR A 324 1.18 5.46 -38.23
CA THR A 324 -0.03 5.32 -39.05
C THR A 324 -0.73 4.00 -38.72
N ILE A 325 -2.06 4.04 -38.60
CA ILE A 325 -2.90 2.87 -38.37
C ILE A 325 -3.26 2.26 -39.73
N LEU A 326 -2.91 0.99 -39.92
CA LEU A 326 -3.31 0.19 -41.07
C LEU A 326 -4.40 -0.80 -40.62
N SER A 327 -5.53 -0.73 -41.31
CA SER A 327 -6.71 -1.55 -40.99
C SER A 327 -6.58 -2.96 -41.56
N PRO A 328 -7.22 -3.99 -40.97
CA PRO A 328 -7.11 -5.38 -41.46
C PRO A 328 -7.51 -5.57 -42.89
N TRP A 329 -8.48 -4.82 -43.42
CA TRP A 329 -8.93 -4.89 -44.79
C TRP A 329 -7.89 -4.35 -45.81
N GLU A 330 -6.99 -3.47 -45.40
CA GLU A 330 -5.88 -2.99 -46.21
C GLU A 330 -4.84 -4.11 -46.38
N PHE A 331 -4.64 -4.93 -45.31
CA PHE A 331 -3.80 -6.11 -45.36
C PHE A 331 -4.39 -7.25 -46.20
N GLN A 332 -5.71 -7.38 -46.29
CA GLN A 332 -6.37 -8.37 -47.17
C GLN A 332 -6.11 -8.10 -48.64
N ALA A 333 -5.74 -6.90 -49.03
CA ALA A 333 -5.34 -6.56 -50.40
C ALA A 333 -3.90 -6.98 -50.76
N GLY A 334 -3.23 -7.80 -49.94
CA GLY A 334 -1.89 -8.33 -50.20
C GLY A 334 -0.74 -7.51 -49.66
N GLN A 335 -1.01 -6.56 -48.78
CA GLN A 335 0.03 -5.81 -48.07
C GLN A 335 0.79 -6.72 -47.12
N ARG A 336 2.12 -6.53 -47.04
CA ARG A 336 3.01 -7.36 -46.21
C ARG A 336 3.47 -6.61 -44.96
N LEU A 337 3.72 -7.36 -43.91
CA LEU A 337 4.32 -6.85 -42.66
C LEU A 337 5.77 -6.43 -42.91
N GLU A 338 6.17 -5.29 -42.35
CA GLU A 338 7.52 -4.75 -42.44
C GLU A 338 8.19 -4.76 -41.06
N SER A 339 9.52 -4.80 -41.05
CA SER A 339 10.28 -4.73 -39.81
C SER A 339 10.00 -3.41 -39.06
N GLY A 340 9.71 -3.51 -37.77
CA GLY A 340 9.36 -2.36 -36.93
C GLY A 340 7.86 -2.01 -36.88
N ASP A 341 7.03 -2.73 -37.65
CA ASP A 341 5.58 -2.66 -37.49
C ASP A 341 5.20 -3.19 -36.11
N VAL A 342 4.15 -2.62 -35.48
CA VAL A 342 3.55 -3.18 -34.25
C VAL A 342 2.20 -3.76 -34.60
N MET A 343 2.05 -5.07 -34.37
CA MET A 343 0.81 -5.81 -34.63
C MET A 343 -0.05 -5.89 -33.37
N LEU A 344 -1.33 -5.69 -33.52
CA LEU A 344 -2.35 -6.04 -32.55
C LEU A 344 -3.10 -7.29 -33.04
N LEU A 345 -3.05 -8.36 -32.26
CA LEU A 345 -3.55 -9.67 -32.64
C LEU A 345 -4.58 -10.19 -31.65
N PHE A 346 -5.61 -10.88 -32.11
CA PHE A 346 -6.33 -11.84 -31.29
C PHE A 346 -5.61 -13.19 -31.35
N ARG A 347 -5.28 -13.71 -30.18
CA ARG A 347 -4.69 -15.04 -30.02
C ARG A 347 -5.64 -15.93 -29.23
N PRO A 348 -6.10 -17.05 -29.82
CA PRO A 348 -6.88 -18.05 -29.09
C PRO A 348 -6.05 -18.61 -27.93
N VAL A 349 -6.68 -18.71 -26.74
CA VAL A 349 -6.09 -19.43 -25.62
C VAL A 349 -6.13 -20.92 -25.97
N GLN A 350 -4.97 -21.53 -26.20
CA GLN A 350 -4.88 -22.97 -26.36
C GLN A 350 -5.18 -23.59 -24.99
N GLU A 351 -6.34 -24.25 -24.85
CA GLU A 351 -6.54 -25.17 -23.74
C GLU A 351 -5.47 -26.26 -23.86
N ASP A 352 -4.56 -26.34 -22.91
CA ASP A 352 -3.78 -27.55 -22.69
C ASP A 352 -4.78 -28.68 -22.40
N LYS A 353 -5.15 -29.43 -23.43
CA LYS A 353 -5.91 -30.66 -23.25
C LYS A 353 -5.02 -31.56 -22.39
N PRO A 354 -5.47 -31.99 -21.21
CA PRO A 354 -4.77 -33.02 -20.48
C PRO A 354 -4.70 -34.25 -21.41
N HIS A 355 -3.50 -34.70 -21.69
CA HIS A 355 -3.27 -35.95 -22.39
C HIS A 355 -4.08 -37.04 -21.70
N ALA A 356 -5.02 -37.64 -22.43
CA ALA A 356 -5.83 -38.77 -22.03
C ALA A 356 -4.97 -40.03 -21.78
#